data_195f4e2626e94a3817961862ed60e78b
#
_entry.id   195f4e2626e94a3817961862ed60e78b
#
_cell.length_a   1.000
_cell.length_b   1.000
_cell.length_c   1.000
_cell.angle_alpha   90.00
_cell.angle_beta   90.00
_cell.angle_gamma   90.00
#
_symmetry.space_group_name_H-M   'P 1'
#
loop_
_entity.id
_entity.type
_entity.pdbx_description
1 polymer ?
#
loop_
_entity_poly.entity_id
_entity_poly.type
_entity_poly.pdbx_seq_one_letter_code
_entity_poly.pdbx_strand_id
1 'polypeptide(L)'
;TGVDNQLTPIADILHADPATTLSCFFAPEHGLRGDQQAGGNVTDYVDPVTGIPVYSIYGAPNAPSDDQLRNVDVLVFDIQDVGARFYTYVWTMTHCMEAAARNGKKFIVFDRPNPIGGLKVEGAPNTSDYGLIGRLLPGKPFGVPVRHGLTAGEFAMLINGEWLDSKVDLKVIRMHDWTRDQYFEQTGRPWVLPSPNMPTIEAAVVYTGTCIFEGANVSEGRGTTKPFEIIGAPWIN
;
A
#
# COMPACT_ATOMS: atom_id res chain seq x y z
N THR A 1 -6.41 2.41 3.82
CA THR A 1 -7.20 3.12 4.81
C THR A 1 -6.99 4.62 4.72
N GLY A 2 -7.34 5.17 3.57
CA GLY A 2 -7.34 6.60 3.35
C GLY A 2 -8.44 7.27 4.14
N VAL A 3 -8.10 8.31 4.88
CA VAL A 3 -9.04 9.14 5.62
C VAL A 3 -8.77 10.62 5.37
N ASP A 4 -9.77 11.45 5.58
CA ASP A 4 -9.64 12.90 5.61
C ASP A 4 -9.10 13.41 6.97
N ASN A 5 -9.10 14.73 7.16
CA ASN A 5 -8.64 15.36 8.40
C ASN A 5 -9.57 15.14 9.61
N GLN A 6 -10.76 14.62 9.37
CA GLN A 6 -11.76 14.30 10.40
C GLN A 6 -11.84 12.79 10.66
N LEU A 7 -10.90 12.02 10.06
CA LEU A 7 -10.84 10.57 10.10
C LEU A 7 -12.01 9.88 9.37
N THR A 8 -12.71 10.58 8.49
CA THR A 8 -13.74 9.98 7.65
C THR A 8 -13.07 9.19 6.53
N PRO A 9 -13.40 7.90 6.34
CA PRO A 9 -12.85 7.12 5.23
C PRO A 9 -13.18 7.75 3.88
N ILE A 10 -12.18 7.87 3.01
CA ILE A 10 -12.38 8.43 1.66
C ILE A 10 -13.38 7.59 0.85
N ALA A 11 -13.43 6.29 1.08
CA ALA A 11 -14.46 5.41 0.49
C ALA A 11 -15.88 5.88 0.80
N ASP A 12 -16.13 6.27 2.05
CA ASP A 12 -17.44 6.74 2.51
C ASP A 12 -17.75 8.14 1.95
N ILE A 13 -16.74 9.01 1.85
CA ILE A 13 -16.86 10.33 1.21
C ILE A 13 -17.21 10.18 -0.27
N LEU A 14 -16.51 9.33 -1.00
CA LEU A 14 -16.78 9.09 -2.42
C LEU A 14 -18.15 8.44 -2.64
N HIS A 15 -18.58 7.56 -1.73
CA HIS A 15 -19.91 6.96 -1.77
C HIS A 15 -21.03 7.99 -1.55
N ALA A 16 -20.81 8.96 -0.70
CA ALA A 16 -21.79 10.01 -0.40
C ALA A 16 -21.84 11.13 -1.44
N ASP A 17 -20.85 11.24 -2.32
CA ASP A 17 -20.79 12.28 -3.34
C ASP A 17 -21.70 11.94 -4.53
N PRO A 18 -22.76 12.74 -4.81
CA PRO A 18 -23.68 12.48 -5.92
C PRO A 18 -23.03 12.59 -7.31
N ALA A 19 -21.84 13.19 -7.41
CA ALA A 19 -21.10 13.26 -8.67
C ALA A 19 -20.27 11.99 -8.95
N THR A 20 -20.20 11.06 -7.97
CA THR A 20 -19.42 9.84 -8.05
C THR A 20 -20.33 8.62 -8.04
N THR A 21 -20.14 7.70 -8.96
CA THR A 21 -20.74 6.36 -8.91
C THR A 21 -19.69 5.36 -8.46
N LEU A 22 -19.70 5.01 -7.19
CA LEU A 22 -18.79 4.03 -6.62
C LEU A 22 -19.35 2.63 -6.89
N SER A 23 -18.73 1.87 -7.79
CA SER A 23 -19.26 0.59 -8.29
C SER A 23 -18.75 -0.63 -7.53
N CYS A 24 -17.51 -0.62 -7.06
CA CYS A 24 -16.91 -1.70 -6.29
C CYS A 24 -15.67 -1.21 -5.53
N PHE A 25 -15.24 -2.04 -4.59
CA PHE A 25 -13.94 -1.91 -3.93
C PHE A 25 -13.05 -3.09 -4.28
N PHE A 26 -11.75 -2.85 -4.29
CA PHE A 26 -10.72 -3.87 -4.38
C PHE A 26 -9.92 -3.86 -3.08
N ALA A 27 -10.05 -4.93 -2.30
CA ALA A 27 -9.42 -5.05 -1.00
C ALA A 27 -8.05 -5.71 -1.11
N PRO A 28 -6.97 -5.00 -0.75
CA PRO A 28 -5.63 -5.58 -0.63
C PRO A 28 -5.51 -6.40 0.65
N GLU A 29 -4.29 -6.78 1.01
CA GLU A 29 -3.96 -7.28 2.35
C GLU A 29 -4.57 -6.37 3.42
N HIS A 30 -5.04 -6.93 4.50
CA HIS A 30 -5.76 -6.28 5.61
C HIS A 30 -7.19 -5.82 5.29
N GLY A 31 -7.71 -6.08 4.08
CA GLY A 31 -9.10 -5.76 3.73
C GLY A 31 -9.36 -4.27 3.45
N LEU A 32 -10.60 -3.94 3.11
CA LEU A 32 -11.02 -2.56 2.82
C LEU A 32 -10.88 -1.62 4.04
N ARG A 33 -11.23 -2.11 5.23
CA ARG A 33 -11.26 -1.31 6.46
C ARG A 33 -9.98 -1.45 7.30
N GLY A 34 -9.01 -2.26 6.86
CA GLY A 34 -7.72 -2.42 7.53
C GLY A 34 -7.77 -3.28 8.81
N ASP A 35 -8.80 -4.09 8.98
CA ASP A 35 -9.08 -4.88 10.18
C ASP A 35 -8.65 -6.35 10.09
N GLN A 36 -8.22 -6.79 8.91
CA GLN A 36 -7.79 -8.17 8.69
C GLN A 36 -6.33 -8.37 9.09
N GLN A 37 -6.02 -9.52 9.71
CA GLN A 37 -4.66 -9.86 10.09
C GLN A 37 -3.77 -10.14 8.87
N ALA A 38 -2.46 -9.89 9.01
CA ALA A 38 -1.47 -10.20 7.98
C ALA A 38 -1.53 -11.69 7.58
N GLY A 39 -1.47 -11.96 6.27
CA GLY A 39 -1.56 -13.33 5.73
C GLY A 39 -2.95 -13.96 5.85
N GLY A 40 -3.95 -13.26 6.40
CA GLY A 40 -5.32 -13.74 6.50
C GLY A 40 -6.01 -13.82 5.14
N ASN A 41 -6.96 -14.76 5.00
CA ASN A 41 -7.78 -14.83 3.79
C ASN A 41 -8.75 -13.65 3.74
N VAL A 42 -8.58 -12.78 2.76
CA VAL A 42 -9.56 -11.76 2.41
C VAL A 42 -10.47 -12.37 1.33
N THR A 43 -11.74 -12.58 1.66
CA THR A 43 -12.74 -13.09 0.72
C THR A 43 -13.59 -11.95 0.20
N ASP A 44 -14.27 -12.18 -0.93
CA ASP A 44 -15.25 -11.22 -1.45
C ASP A 44 -16.43 -11.10 -0.48
N TYR A 45 -16.92 -9.87 -0.31
CA TYR A 45 -18.07 -9.56 0.54
C TYR A 45 -18.77 -8.28 0.07
N VAL A 46 -19.84 -7.91 0.75
CA VAL A 46 -20.51 -6.61 0.57
C VAL A 46 -20.17 -5.74 1.78
N ASP A 47 -19.64 -4.54 1.53
CA ASP A 47 -19.31 -3.63 2.63
C ASP A 47 -20.59 -3.22 3.37
N PRO A 48 -20.70 -3.48 4.67
CA PRO A 48 -21.94 -3.23 5.43
C PRO A 48 -22.29 -1.76 5.57
N VAL A 49 -21.33 -0.85 5.37
CA VAL A 49 -21.54 0.60 5.49
C VAL A 49 -22.12 1.17 4.20
N THR A 50 -21.57 0.78 3.06
CA THR A 50 -21.94 1.36 1.75
C THR A 50 -22.88 0.47 0.94
N GLY A 51 -22.98 -0.82 1.25
CA GLY A 51 -23.71 -1.81 0.44
C GLY A 51 -23.02 -2.17 -0.88
N ILE A 52 -21.76 -1.77 -1.07
CA ILE A 52 -21.01 -1.95 -2.32
C ILE A 52 -20.19 -3.24 -2.26
N PRO A 53 -20.08 -3.99 -3.38
CA PRO A 53 -19.25 -5.19 -3.46
C PRO A 53 -17.76 -4.88 -3.19
N VAL A 54 -17.13 -5.75 -2.43
CA VAL A 54 -15.69 -5.72 -2.15
C VAL A 54 -15.08 -7.00 -2.71
N TYR A 55 -14.16 -6.86 -3.64
CA TYR A 55 -13.43 -7.97 -4.25
C TYR A 55 -12.04 -8.07 -3.64
N SER A 56 -11.66 -9.27 -3.22
CA SER A 56 -10.31 -9.50 -2.73
C SER A 56 -9.30 -9.52 -3.88
N ILE A 57 -8.22 -8.78 -3.70
CA ILE A 57 -7.06 -8.80 -4.58
C ILE A 57 -5.77 -9.12 -3.80
N TYR A 58 -5.91 -9.90 -2.72
CA TYR A 58 -4.80 -10.38 -1.92
C TYR A 58 -4.63 -11.90 -2.09
N GLY A 59 -3.42 -12.31 -2.48
CA GLY A 59 -3.10 -13.70 -2.78
C GLY A 59 -3.26 -14.01 -4.26
N ALA A 60 -4.18 -14.89 -4.60
CA ALA A 60 -4.53 -15.22 -5.98
C ALA A 60 -6.06 -15.14 -6.13
N PRO A 61 -6.61 -14.15 -6.89
CA PRO A 61 -5.90 -13.18 -7.71
C PRO A 61 -5.24 -12.05 -6.89
N ASN A 62 -4.20 -11.43 -7.47
CA ASN A 62 -3.50 -10.28 -6.88
C ASN A 62 -3.79 -8.95 -7.63
N ALA A 63 -4.77 -8.95 -8.49
CA ALA A 63 -5.22 -7.81 -9.29
C ALA A 63 -6.70 -7.95 -9.63
N PRO A 64 -7.39 -6.85 -9.97
CA PRO A 64 -8.72 -6.90 -10.55
C PRO A 64 -8.75 -7.70 -11.86
N SER A 65 -9.79 -8.53 -12.04
CA SER A 65 -10.04 -9.22 -13.31
C SER A 65 -10.62 -8.26 -14.36
N ASP A 66 -10.50 -8.64 -15.62
CA ASP A 66 -11.06 -7.85 -16.72
C ASP A 66 -12.58 -7.72 -16.60
N ASP A 67 -13.27 -8.77 -16.11
CA ASP A 67 -14.71 -8.73 -15.87
C ASP A 67 -15.10 -7.76 -14.75
N GLN A 68 -14.35 -7.70 -13.68
CA GLN A 68 -14.56 -6.73 -12.58
C GLN A 68 -14.33 -5.29 -13.05
N LEU A 69 -13.45 -5.07 -14.03
CA LEU A 69 -13.14 -3.75 -14.57
C LEU A 69 -14.08 -3.33 -15.71
N ARG A 70 -14.97 -4.20 -16.20
CA ARG A 70 -15.82 -3.91 -17.39
C ARG A 70 -16.64 -2.63 -17.22
N ASN A 71 -17.21 -2.42 -16.05
CA ASN A 71 -18.07 -1.27 -15.73
C ASN A 71 -17.39 -0.22 -14.85
N VAL A 72 -16.07 -0.22 -14.80
CA VAL A 72 -15.24 0.74 -14.05
C VAL A 72 -14.59 1.68 -15.07
N ASP A 73 -14.71 2.98 -14.88
CA ASP A 73 -14.03 3.99 -15.70
C ASP A 73 -12.69 4.38 -15.11
N VAL A 74 -12.62 4.43 -13.78
CA VAL A 74 -11.47 4.94 -13.03
C VAL A 74 -11.21 4.05 -11.83
N LEU A 75 -9.95 3.64 -11.64
CA LEU A 75 -9.48 3.06 -10.39
C LEU A 75 -8.85 4.17 -9.53
N VAL A 76 -9.17 4.18 -8.25
CA VAL A 76 -8.61 5.13 -7.28
C VAL A 76 -7.81 4.35 -6.24
N PHE A 77 -6.57 4.75 -6.03
CA PHE A 77 -5.70 4.25 -4.96
C PHE A 77 -5.58 5.31 -3.87
N ASP A 78 -5.99 4.96 -2.65
CA ASP A 78 -5.90 5.82 -1.48
C ASP A 78 -5.58 5.00 -0.22
N ILE A 79 -4.32 4.58 -0.11
CA ILE A 79 -3.85 3.75 0.99
C ILE A 79 -2.54 4.34 1.52
N GLN A 80 -2.39 4.38 2.86
CA GLN A 80 -1.15 4.79 3.50
C GLN A 80 -0.10 3.70 3.39
N ASP A 81 1.00 3.96 2.69
CA ASP A 81 2.19 3.13 2.67
C ASP A 81 3.12 3.45 3.86
N VAL A 82 4.10 2.58 4.13
CA VAL A 82 5.05 2.76 5.24
C VAL A 82 6.49 3.07 4.79
N GLY A 83 6.73 3.22 3.49
CA GLY A 83 8.05 3.59 2.95
C GLY A 83 9.05 2.44 2.85
N ALA A 84 8.61 1.20 3.09
CA ALA A 84 9.44 0.00 3.03
C ALA A 84 8.99 -0.93 1.90
N ARG A 85 9.94 -1.42 1.08
CA ARG A 85 9.67 -2.33 -0.04
C ARG A 85 8.86 -3.57 0.36
N PHE A 86 9.04 -4.07 1.56
CA PHE A 86 8.37 -5.28 2.03
C PHE A 86 6.86 -5.09 2.25
N TYR A 87 6.41 -3.84 2.40
CA TYR A 87 5.01 -3.54 2.60
C TYR A 87 4.27 -3.64 1.26
N THR A 88 3.20 -4.42 1.23
CA THR A 88 2.64 -4.94 -0.04
C THR A 88 1.83 -3.94 -0.85
N TYR A 89 1.41 -2.81 -0.28
CA TYR A 89 0.45 -1.91 -0.91
C TYR A 89 0.92 -1.29 -2.22
N VAL A 90 2.19 -0.87 -2.32
CA VAL A 90 2.72 -0.32 -3.58
C VAL A 90 2.82 -1.38 -4.68
N TRP A 91 2.97 -2.65 -4.31
CA TRP A 91 2.97 -3.77 -5.26
C TRP A 91 1.56 -4.14 -5.70
N THR A 92 0.57 -4.13 -4.78
CA THR A 92 -0.85 -4.23 -5.12
C THR A 92 -1.27 -3.10 -6.06
N MET A 93 -0.84 -1.86 -5.78
CA MET A 93 -1.04 -0.73 -6.69
C MET A 93 -0.45 -1.00 -8.07
N THR A 94 0.76 -1.56 -8.15
CA THR A 94 1.42 -1.94 -9.40
C THR A 94 0.56 -2.90 -10.22
N HIS A 95 0.06 -3.97 -9.59
CA HIS A 95 -0.81 -4.94 -10.27
C HIS A 95 -2.14 -4.33 -10.71
N CYS A 96 -2.72 -3.43 -9.91
CA CYS A 96 -3.91 -2.69 -10.30
C CYS A 96 -3.65 -1.75 -11.49
N MET A 97 -2.49 -1.10 -11.55
CA MET A 97 -2.09 -0.26 -12.68
C MET A 97 -1.90 -1.09 -13.96
N GLU A 98 -1.31 -2.28 -13.87
CA GLU A 98 -1.21 -3.22 -15.00
C GLU A 98 -2.58 -3.63 -15.51
N ALA A 99 -3.52 -3.97 -14.61
CA ALA A 99 -4.87 -4.32 -14.97
C ALA A 99 -5.62 -3.13 -15.61
N ALA A 100 -5.45 -1.93 -15.07
CA ALA A 100 -6.02 -0.71 -15.62
C ALA A 100 -5.49 -0.41 -17.03
N ALA A 101 -4.18 -0.53 -17.24
CA ALA A 101 -3.55 -0.32 -18.54
C ALA A 101 -4.09 -1.30 -19.60
N ARG A 102 -4.17 -2.61 -19.28
CA ARG A 102 -4.74 -3.63 -20.18
C ARG A 102 -6.17 -3.34 -20.58
N ASN A 103 -6.95 -2.74 -19.68
CA ASN A 103 -8.39 -2.47 -19.88
C ASN A 103 -8.67 -1.03 -20.32
N GLY A 104 -7.66 -0.21 -20.59
CA GLY A 104 -7.81 1.19 -21.01
C GLY A 104 -8.50 2.07 -19.95
N LYS A 105 -8.33 1.73 -18.66
CA LYS A 105 -8.95 2.47 -17.56
C LYS A 105 -7.99 3.54 -17.01
N LYS A 106 -8.57 4.63 -16.46
CA LYS A 106 -7.81 5.64 -15.75
C LYS A 106 -7.40 5.14 -14.38
N PHE A 107 -6.26 5.65 -13.89
CA PHE A 107 -5.77 5.36 -12.54
C PHE A 107 -5.46 6.66 -11.80
N ILE A 108 -6.07 6.85 -10.64
CA ILE A 108 -5.84 8.03 -9.80
C ILE A 108 -5.20 7.58 -8.50
N VAL A 109 -4.11 8.25 -8.11
CA VAL A 109 -3.50 8.07 -6.80
C VAL A 109 -3.74 9.32 -5.96
N PHE A 110 -4.39 9.18 -4.81
CA PHE A 110 -4.41 10.20 -3.77
C PHE A 110 -3.12 10.03 -2.96
N ASP A 111 -2.15 10.90 -3.24
CA ASP A 111 -0.83 10.76 -2.65
C ASP A 111 -0.83 11.04 -1.15
N ARG A 112 0.01 10.30 -0.42
CA ARG A 112 0.13 10.38 1.03
C ARG A 112 1.59 10.47 1.45
N PRO A 113 1.91 11.07 2.62
CA PRO A 113 3.27 11.17 3.10
C PRO A 113 3.96 9.80 3.18
N ASN A 114 5.22 9.74 2.75
CA ASN A 114 6.06 8.64 3.18
C ASN A 114 6.35 8.86 4.67
N PRO A 115 5.91 7.96 5.57
CA PRO A 115 5.93 8.24 7.01
C PRO A 115 7.34 8.31 7.60
N ILE A 116 8.31 7.74 6.91
CA ILE A 116 9.72 7.75 7.31
C ILE A 116 10.56 8.72 6.47
N GLY A 117 9.90 9.69 5.80
CA GLY A 117 10.53 10.71 4.96
C GLY A 117 11.01 10.20 3.61
N GLY A 118 11.39 11.11 2.75
CA GLY A 118 11.78 10.84 1.36
C GLY A 118 13.24 11.16 1.02
N LEU A 119 14.05 11.68 1.96
CA LEU A 119 15.44 12.03 1.68
C LEU A 119 16.38 10.83 1.68
N LYS A 120 16.07 9.80 2.47
CA LYS A 120 16.95 8.65 2.64
C LYS A 120 16.46 7.48 1.80
N VAL A 121 17.38 6.91 1.04
CA VAL A 121 17.22 5.65 0.29
C VAL A 121 18.26 4.70 0.85
N GLU A 122 17.82 3.61 1.48
CA GLU A 122 18.68 2.74 2.29
C GLU A 122 18.34 1.26 2.12
N GLY A 123 19.30 0.41 2.42
CA GLY A 123 19.19 -1.03 2.31
C GLY A 123 19.41 -1.56 0.89
N ALA A 124 19.71 -2.85 0.79
CA ALA A 124 19.97 -3.49 -0.48
C ALA A 124 18.71 -3.53 -1.36
N PRO A 125 18.81 -3.18 -2.66
CA PRO A 125 17.74 -3.45 -3.60
C PRO A 125 17.54 -4.96 -3.76
N ASN A 126 16.35 -5.39 -4.17
CA ASN A 126 16.16 -6.78 -4.57
C ASN A 126 16.89 -7.07 -5.88
N THR A 127 17.39 -8.29 -5.99
CA THR A 127 18.15 -8.77 -7.17
C THR A 127 17.41 -9.84 -7.96
N SER A 128 16.16 -10.12 -7.59
CA SER A 128 15.28 -11.05 -8.28
C SER A 128 13.82 -10.64 -8.10
N ASP A 129 12.96 -11.13 -8.99
CA ASP A 129 11.53 -10.88 -8.92
C ASP A 129 10.84 -11.90 -7.99
N TYR A 130 10.28 -11.41 -6.91
CA TYR A 130 9.52 -12.21 -5.92
C TYR A 130 8.03 -11.82 -5.87
N GLY A 131 7.44 -11.48 -7.00
CA GLY A 131 6.01 -11.18 -7.07
C GLY A 131 5.61 -9.96 -6.23
N LEU A 132 4.89 -10.18 -5.14
CA LEU A 132 4.35 -9.07 -4.34
C LEU A 132 5.38 -8.23 -3.60
N ILE A 133 6.56 -8.75 -3.32
CA ILE A 133 7.55 -8.05 -2.48
C ILE A 133 8.66 -7.33 -3.26
N GLY A 134 8.56 -7.29 -4.56
CA GLY A 134 9.47 -6.51 -5.38
C GLY A 134 9.66 -7.03 -6.78
N ARG A 135 10.07 -6.12 -7.65
CA ARG A 135 10.42 -6.40 -9.04
C ARG A 135 11.75 -5.77 -9.37
N LEU A 136 12.43 -6.32 -10.36
CA LEU A 136 13.61 -5.69 -10.95
C LEU A 136 13.20 -4.48 -11.79
N LEU A 137 14.02 -3.45 -11.79
CA LEU A 137 13.87 -2.35 -12.74
C LEU A 137 14.16 -2.87 -14.16
N PRO A 138 13.36 -2.49 -15.18
CA PRO A 138 13.55 -2.98 -16.54
C PRO A 138 14.97 -2.77 -17.04
N GLY A 139 15.57 -3.86 -17.52
CA GLY A 139 16.95 -3.85 -18.02
C GLY A 139 18.04 -3.66 -16.95
N LYS A 140 17.68 -3.74 -15.66
CA LYS A 140 18.62 -3.66 -14.53
C LYS A 140 18.64 -4.98 -13.75
N PRO A 141 19.79 -5.35 -13.16
CA PRO A 141 19.89 -6.52 -12.30
C PRO A 141 19.43 -6.25 -10.85
N PHE A 142 18.72 -5.17 -10.62
CA PHE A 142 18.23 -4.77 -9.30
C PHE A 142 16.88 -4.04 -9.39
N GLY A 143 16.12 -4.08 -8.33
CA GLY A 143 14.86 -3.37 -8.15
C GLY A 143 14.96 -2.23 -7.15
N VAL A 144 13.94 -2.11 -6.30
CA VAL A 144 13.80 -1.02 -5.34
C VAL A 144 14.55 -1.34 -4.04
N PRO A 145 15.28 -0.38 -3.43
CA PRO A 145 15.86 -0.53 -2.10
C PRO A 145 14.83 -0.80 -1.00
N VAL A 146 15.28 -1.31 0.14
CA VAL A 146 14.39 -1.61 1.28
C VAL A 146 13.64 -0.36 1.71
N ARG A 147 14.34 0.72 2.01
CA ARG A 147 13.77 2.05 2.22
C ARG A 147 13.85 2.82 0.92
N HIS A 148 12.74 2.96 0.22
CA HIS A 148 12.75 3.49 -1.15
C HIS A 148 12.66 5.02 -1.22
N GLY A 149 12.24 5.70 -0.15
CA GLY A 149 12.15 7.15 -0.10
C GLY A 149 11.11 7.79 -1.03
N LEU A 150 10.19 7.01 -1.58
CA LEU A 150 9.12 7.49 -2.47
C LEU A 150 7.79 7.58 -1.74
N THR A 151 6.94 8.52 -2.14
CA THR A 151 5.51 8.46 -1.81
C THR A 151 4.81 7.45 -2.72
N ALA A 152 3.57 7.07 -2.40
CA ALA A 152 2.78 6.18 -3.25
C ALA A 152 2.59 6.76 -4.67
N GLY A 153 2.35 8.07 -4.76
CA GLY A 153 2.22 8.76 -6.04
C GLY A 153 3.51 8.77 -6.84
N GLU A 154 4.66 8.99 -6.19
CA GLU A 154 5.97 8.91 -6.83
C GLU A 154 6.30 7.47 -7.27
N PHE A 155 5.92 6.47 -6.47
CA PHE A 155 6.08 5.08 -6.83
C PHE A 155 5.21 4.73 -8.06
N ALA A 156 3.96 5.21 -8.12
CA ALA A 156 3.09 5.05 -9.27
C ALA A 156 3.68 5.70 -10.54
N MET A 157 4.27 6.89 -10.43
CA MET A 157 4.93 7.55 -11.55
C MET A 157 6.15 6.76 -12.04
N LEU A 158 6.96 6.21 -11.12
CA LEU A 158 8.10 5.33 -11.46
C LEU A 158 7.61 4.09 -12.21
N ILE A 159 6.59 3.41 -11.70
CA ILE A 159 6.01 2.23 -12.33
C ILE A 159 5.47 2.55 -13.71
N ASN A 160 4.66 3.60 -13.82
CA ASN A 160 4.11 3.99 -15.11
C ASN A 160 5.19 4.42 -16.11
N GLY A 161 6.25 5.08 -15.63
CA GLY A 161 7.36 5.51 -16.47
C GLY A 161 8.25 4.38 -16.96
N GLU A 162 8.65 3.49 -16.03
CA GLU A 162 9.76 2.56 -16.24
C GLU A 162 9.35 1.09 -16.36
N TRP A 163 8.26 0.65 -15.70
CA TRP A 163 7.90 -0.78 -15.63
C TRP A 163 6.77 -1.21 -16.55
N LEU A 164 5.76 -0.37 -16.75
CA LEU A 164 4.63 -0.77 -17.56
C LEU A 164 4.97 -0.75 -19.04
N ASP A 165 4.75 -1.85 -19.74
CA ASP A 165 4.86 -1.92 -21.19
C ASP A 165 3.81 -1.02 -21.86
N SER A 166 2.56 -1.11 -21.38
CA SER A 166 1.48 -0.22 -21.76
C SER A 166 1.24 0.78 -20.65
N LYS A 167 1.38 2.07 -20.94
CA LYS A 167 1.18 3.13 -19.95
C LYS A 167 -0.31 3.26 -19.59
N VAL A 168 -0.57 3.45 -18.31
CA VAL A 168 -1.92 3.80 -17.83
C VAL A 168 -2.12 5.32 -17.87
N ASP A 169 -3.35 5.77 -18.10
CA ASP A 169 -3.73 7.18 -17.93
C ASP A 169 -3.71 7.49 -16.42
N LEU A 170 -2.51 7.87 -15.93
CA LEU A 170 -2.22 8.09 -14.51
C LEU A 170 -2.40 9.55 -14.13
N LYS A 171 -3.17 9.78 -13.05
CA LYS A 171 -3.24 11.07 -12.37
C LYS A 171 -2.85 10.92 -10.91
N VAL A 172 -1.83 11.66 -10.47
CA VAL A 172 -1.45 11.77 -9.06
C VAL A 172 -2.01 13.07 -8.49
N ILE A 173 -2.85 12.98 -7.48
CA ILE A 173 -3.31 14.12 -6.69
C ILE A 173 -2.26 14.35 -5.60
N ARG A 174 -1.43 15.36 -5.82
CA ARG A 174 -0.29 15.65 -4.95
C ARG A 174 -0.73 16.21 -3.61
N MET A 175 0.05 15.89 -2.59
CA MET A 175 -0.07 16.52 -1.28
C MET A 175 0.31 18.01 -1.33
N HIS A 176 -0.31 18.78 -0.44
CA HIS A 176 0.12 20.14 -0.13
C HIS A 176 1.02 20.12 1.12
N ASP A 177 2.05 20.96 1.12
CA ASP A 177 2.89 21.29 2.28
C ASP A 177 3.70 20.14 2.90
N TRP A 178 3.72 18.95 2.28
CA TRP A 178 4.65 17.90 2.68
C TRP A 178 5.99 18.05 1.95
N THR A 179 7.08 17.98 2.69
CA THR A 179 8.44 17.99 2.16
C THR A 179 9.17 16.70 2.52
N ARG A 180 10.17 16.35 1.72
CA ARG A 180 10.85 15.03 1.82
C ARG A 180 11.64 14.81 3.10
N ASP A 181 12.00 15.87 3.81
CA ASP A 181 12.69 15.83 5.11
C ASP A 181 11.75 15.57 6.30
N GLN A 182 10.44 15.65 6.08
CA GLN A 182 9.43 15.43 7.11
C GLN A 182 9.14 13.94 7.32
N TYR A 183 9.14 13.54 8.58
CA TYR A 183 8.48 12.31 9.04
C TYR A 183 7.00 12.57 9.30
N PHE A 184 6.21 11.51 9.47
CA PHE A 184 4.75 11.65 9.54
C PHE A 184 4.27 12.52 10.71
N GLU A 185 4.94 12.44 11.88
CA GLU A 185 4.58 13.25 13.06
C GLU A 185 4.62 14.74 12.77
N GLN A 186 5.54 15.17 11.91
CA GLN A 186 5.71 16.58 11.54
C GLN A 186 4.55 17.10 10.67
N THR A 187 3.71 16.21 10.16
CA THR A 187 2.51 16.61 9.41
C THR A 187 1.38 17.08 10.32
N GLY A 188 1.48 16.81 11.63
CA GLY A 188 0.42 17.11 12.61
C GLY A 188 -0.86 16.29 12.43
N ARG A 189 -0.85 15.26 11.58
CA ARG A 189 -2.00 14.40 11.32
C ARG A 189 -1.98 13.18 12.25
N PRO A 190 -3.14 12.66 12.64
CA PRO A 190 -3.21 11.42 13.40
C PRO A 190 -2.74 10.24 12.54
N TRP A 191 -1.96 9.35 13.15
CA TRP A 191 -1.59 8.09 12.50
C TRP A 191 -2.79 7.15 12.49
N VAL A 192 -3.26 6.82 11.29
CA VAL A 192 -4.24 5.76 11.09
C VAL A 192 -3.49 4.53 10.65
N LEU A 193 -3.45 3.52 11.50
CA LEU A 193 -2.66 2.31 11.26
C LEU A 193 -3.05 1.65 9.94
N PRO A 194 -2.09 1.46 9.01
CA PRO A 194 -2.38 0.84 7.72
C PRO A 194 -2.56 -0.68 7.83
N SER A 195 -2.09 -1.25 8.93
CA SER A 195 -2.30 -2.66 9.28
C SER A 195 -2.32 -2.86 10.80
N PRO A 196 -2.89 -3.97 11.31
CA PRO A 196 -2.93 -4.24 12.76
C PRO A 196 -1.55 -4.28 13.43
N ASN A 197 -0.49 -4.64 12.70
CA ASN A 197 0.87 -4.70 13.22
C ASN A 197 1.73 -3.48 12.85
N MET A 198 1.08 -2.39 12.44
CA MET A 198 1.73 -1.10 12.20
C MET A 198 1.03 -0.01 13.02
N PRO A 199 0.95 -0.18 14.37
CA PRO A 199 0.14 0.66 15.23
C PRO A 199 0.68 2.07 15.41
N THR A 200 1.99 2.24 15.24
CA THR A 200 2.70 3.50 15.47
C THR A 200 3.66 3.82 14.34
N ILE A 201 4.15 5.05 14.32
CA ILE A 201 5.17 5.49 13.35
C ILE A 201 6.51 4.86 13.70
N GLU A 202 6.80 4.68 15.00
CA GLU A 202 8.01 3.99 15.47
C GLU A 202 8.08 2.57 14.89
N ALA A 203 6.96 1.85 14.88
CA ALA A 203 6.88 0.54 14.22
C ALA A 203 7.24 0.64 12.73
N ALA A 204 6.76 1.65 12.01
CA ALA A 204 7.08 1.88 10.60
C ALA A 204 8.58 2.18 10.39
N VAL A 205 9.20 2.95 11.29
CA VAL A 205 10.63 3.27 11.24
C VAL A 205 11.47 2.01 11.39
N VAL A 206 11.23 1.21 12.44
CA VAL A 206 12.04 0.02 12.72
C VAL A 206 11.74 -1.12 11.74
N TYR A 207 10.54 -1.18 11.18
CA TYR A 207 10.09 -2.18 10.21
C TYR A 207 11.06 -2.35 9.04
N THR A 208 11.67 -1.28 8.56
CA THR A 208 12.66 -1.34 7.47
C THR A 208 13.86 -2.23 7.77
N GLY A 209 14.20 -2.39 9.05
CA GLY A 209 15.29 -3.27 9.50
C GLY A 209 14.81 -4.57 10.11
N THR A 210 13.66 -4.56 10.80
CA THR A 210 13.19 -5.70 11.61
C THR A 210 12.26 -6.64 10.86
N CYS A 211 11.70 -6.23 9.71
CA CYS A 211 10.86 -7.10 8.89
C CYS A 211 11.56 -8.42 8.48
N ILE A 212 12.87 -8.42 8.34
CA ILE A 212 13.64 -9.64 8.00
C ILE A 212 13.50 -10.77 9.02
N PHE A 213 13.13 -10.45 10.26
CA PHE A 213 12.91 -11.46 11.30
C PHE A 213 11.68 -12.31 11.07
N GLU A 214 10.74 -11.89 10.22
CA GLU A 214 9.62 -12.73 9.77
C GLU A 214 10.12 -14.02 9.06
N GLY A 215 11.29 -13.97 8.45
CA GLY A 215 11.94 -15.13 7.81
C GLY A 215 12.81 -15.97 8.76
N ALA A 216 12.85 -15.66 10.06
CA ALA A 216 13.67 -16.35 11.05
C ALA A 216 12.81 -17.08 12.10
N ASN A 217 13.45 -17.90 12.94
CA ASN A 217 12.76 -18.63 14.01
C ASN A 217 12.66 -17.82 15.33
N VAL A 218 12.45 -16.52 15.20
CA VAL A 218 12.20 -15.57 16.29
C VAL A 218 10.89 -14.85 16.05
N SER A 219 10.25 -14.37 17.10
CA SER A 219 9.10 -13.47 16.98
C SER A 219 9.61 -12.04 16.82
N GLU A 220 9.05 -11.33 15.85
CA GLU A 220 9.24 -9.90 15.64
C GLU A 220 8.26 -9.04 16.46
N GLY A 221 7.62 -9.63 17.46
CA GLY A 221 6.68 -8.94 18.35
C GLY A 221 5.24 -8.89 17.85
N ARG A 222 4.91 -9.59 16.75
CA ARG A 222 3.54 -9.73 16.26
C ARG A 222 2.65 -10.32 17.36
N GLY A 223 1.45 -9.74 17.55
CA GLY A 223 0.55 -10.12 18.64
C GLY A 223 0.87 -9.47 19.99
N THR A 224 1.94 -8.67 20.09
CA THR A 224 2.23 -7.83 21.24
C THR A 224 1.76 -6.39 21.02
N THR A 225 1.93 -5.53 22.02
CA THR A 225 1.65 -4.08 21.90
C THR A 225 2.74 -3.32 21.13
N LYS A 226 3.86 -3.98 20.77
CA LYS A 226 5.02 -3.38 20.10
C LYS A 226 5.55 -4.26 18.98
N PRO A 227 4.74 -4.52 17.92
CA PRO A 227 5.17 -5.31 16.77
C PRO A 227 6.36 -4.63 16.09
N PHE A 228 7.32 -5.42 15.65
CA PHE A 228 8.59 -5.03 15.05
C PHE A 228 9.56 -4.24 15.97
N GLU A 229 9.09 -3.73 17.09
CA GLU A 229 9.93 -3.05 18.10
C GLU A 229 10.51 -4.02 19.15
N ILE A 230 9.93 -5.21 19.27
CA ILE A 230 10.37 -6.25 20.21
C ILE A 230 10.69 -7.51 19.40
N ILE A 231 11.85 -8.10 19.68
CA ILE A 231 12.27 -9.36 19.08
C ILE A 231 12.53 -10.35 20.22
N GLY A 232 12.03 -11.57 20.08
CA GLY A 232 12.22 -12.59 21.10
C GLY A 232 11.98 -14.01 20.62
N ALA A 233 12.49 -14.95 21.38
CA ALA A 233 12.21 -16.37 21.23
C ALA A 233 12.42 -17.08 22.57
N PRO A 234 11.77 -18.27 22.81
CA PRO A 234 11.91 -18.99 24.08
C PRO A 234 13.34 -19.41 24.44
N TRP A 235 14.24 -19.44 23.48
CA TRP A 235 15.65 -19.82 23.63
C TRP A 235 16.61 -18.63 23.72
N ILE A 236 16.11 -17.40 23.62
CA ILE A 236 16.89 -16.19 23.84
C ILE A 236 16.84 -15.84 25.32
N ASN A 237 18.01 -15.72 25.97
CA ASN A 237 18.17 -15.32 27.37
C ASN A 237 18.63 -13.87 27.47
#